data_97b3e0c7289240720fe1fdaacb65f83d
#
_entry.id   97b3e0c7289240720fe1fdaacb65f83d
#
_cell.length_a   1.000
_cell.length_b   1.000
_cell.length_c   1.000
_cell.angle_alpha   90.00
_cell.angle_beta   90.00
_cell.angle_gamma   90.00
#
_symmetry.space_group_name_H-M   'P 1'
#
loop_
_entity.id
_entity.type
_entity.pdbx_description
1 polymer ?
#
loop_
_entity_poly.entity_id
_entity_poly.type
_entity_poly.pdbx_seq_one_letter_code
_entity_poly.pdbx_strand_id
1 'polypeptide(L)'
;DALSDLSGVDARELFVDINLGLFSGRLGRQVVTWGLGDLLFINDVFPKDWVAFLTGAPLEYLKLGSDALRVGGYSSSLNAEIVVIPVFQPDEVPSGSPLFFYDPMPSLTSRTVVKPPVEYENIQVAGRVYRSLGRYEAALYASRGFYETPAARPDNPSAPTGLIFFYPRLVTYGVT
;
A
#
# COMPACT_ATOMS: atom_id res chain seq x y z
N ASP A 1 -3.85 -3.21 17.67
CA ASP A 1 -4.85 -2.58 16.78
C ASP A 1 -6.21 -2.65 17.46
N ALA A 2 -6.71 -1.51 17.99
CA ALA A 2 -7.92 -1.48 18.82
C ALA A 2 -9.23 -1.83 18.05
N LEU A 3 -9.15 -1.94 16.72
CA LEU A 3 -10.29 -2.30 15.87
C LEU A 3 -10.24 -3.75 15.39
N SER A 4 -9.07 -4.42 15.43
CA SER A 4 -8.95 -5.84 15.06
C SER A 4 -9.47 -6.81 16.10
N ASP A 5 -9.68 -6.33 17.33
CA ASP A 5 -10.23 -7.14 18.44
C ASP A 5 -11.78 -7.19 18.48
N LEU A 6 -12.45 -6.56 17.54
CA LEU A 6 -13.89 -6.71 17.35
C LEU A 6 -14.20 -8.02 16.62
N SER A 7 -14.02 -9.16 17.32
CA SER A 7 -14.62 -10.47 17.02
C SER A 7 -14.81 -10.79 15.51
N GLY A 8 -13.73 -10.76 14.71
CA GLY A 8 -13.77 -11.26 13.34
C GLY A 8 -14.37 -10.30 12.30
N VAL A 9 -14.59 -9.04 12.63
CA VAL A 9 -14.99 -7.99 11.67
C VAL A 9 -13.76 -7.18 11.29
N ASP A 10 -13.27 -7.35 10.07
CA ASP A 10 -12.24 -6.46 9.49
C ASP A 10 -12.92 -5.34 8.68
N ALA A 11 -12.80 -4.11 9.17
CA ALA A 11 -13.31 -2.95 8.47
C ALA A 11 -12.36 -2.58 7.33
N ARG A 12 -12.70 -2.94 6.11
CA ARG A 12 -11.93 -2.61 4.90
C ARG A 12 -11.89 -1.11 4.63
N GLU A 13 -12.99 -0.42 4.85
CA GLU A 13 -13.12 1.03 4.70
C GLU A 13 -13.97 1.63 5.83
N LEU A 14 -13.43 2.67 6.45
CA LEU A 14 -14.09 3.48 7.46
C LEU A 14 -13.48 4.88 7.43
N PHE A 15 -14.17 5.84 6.82
CA PHE A 15 -13.64 7.18 6.61
C PHE A 15 -14.73 8.27 6.72
N VAL A 16 -14.25 9.50 6.84
CA VAL A 16 -15.08 10.71 6.77
C VAL A 16 -14.66 11.52 5.55
N ASP A 17 -15.63 11.91 4.74
CA ASP A 17 -15.46 12.79 3.59
C ASP A 17 -15.88 14.22 3.91
N ILE A 18 -15.03 15.17 3.48
CA ILE A 18 -15.29 16.61 3.55
C ILE A 18 -15.12 17.18 2.16
N ASN A 19 -16.18 17.83 1.64
CA ASN A 19 -16.18 18.44 0.31
C ASN A 19 -16.43 19.95 0.43
N LEU A 20 -15.49 20.75 -0.06
CA LEU A 20 -15.48 22.21 0.00
C LEU A 20 -15.27 22.78 -1.41
N GLY A 21 -16.29 22.69 -2.24
CA GLY A 21 -16.25 23.18 -3.61
C GLY A 21 -15.19 22.49 -4.47
N LEU A 22 -14.08 23.16 -4.76
CA LEU A 22 -12.99 22.61 -5.57
C LEU A 22 -12.06 21.67 -4.78
N PHE A 23 -12.22 21.58 -3.46
CA PHE A 23 -11.38 20.75 -2.59
C PHE A 23 -12.18 19.62 -1.98
N SER A 24 -11.54 18.47 -1.84
CA SER A 24 -12.06 17.35 -1.06
C SER A 24 -11.00 16.85 -0.09
N GLY A 25 -11.46 16.37 1.07
CA GLY A 25 -10.61 15.68 2.04
C GLY A 25 -11.28 14.38 2.46
N ARG A 26 -10.50 13.31 2.62
CA ARG A 26 -10.95 12.03 3.19
C ARG A 26 -9.97 11.62 4.27
N LEU A 27 -10.49 11.33 5.46
CA LEU A 27 -9.70 10.89 6.61
C LEU A 27 -10.24 9.56 7.12
N GLY A 28 -9.37 8.59 7.30
CA GLY A 28 -9.66 7.28 7.84
C GLY A 28 -9.18 6.14 6.96
N ARG A 29 -9.66 4.92 7.25
CA ARG A 29 -9.32 3.72 6.48
C ARG A 29 -10.00 3.76 5.13
N GLN A 30 -9.22 3.71 4.06
CA GLN A 30 -9.70 3.86 2.70
C GLN A 30 -8.83 3.07 1.71
N VAL A 31 -9.45 2.54 0.69
CA VAL A 31 -8.73 1.97 -0.45
C VAL A 31 -8.33 3.12 -1.39
N VAL A 32 -7.03 3.29 -1.59
CA VAL A 32 -6.48 4.27 -2.54
C VAL A 32 -5.98 3.54 -3.78
N THR A 33 -6.30 4.06 -4.94
CA THR A 33 -5.83 3.50 -6.21
C THR A 33 -5.57 4.59 -7.23
N TRP A 34 -4.40 4.52 -7.87
CA TRP A 34 -4.00 5.44 -8.94
C TRP A 34 -3.59 4.71 -10.23
N GLY A 35 -3.70 3.38 -10.26
CA GLY A 35 -3.35 2.58 -11.43
C GLY A 35 -4.29 2.77 -12.62
N LEU A 36 -3.76 2.67 -13.84
CA LEU A 36 -4.50 2.74 -15.09
C LEU A 36 -5.19 1.42 -15.49
N GLY A 37 -5.25 0.47 -14.61
CA GLY A 37 -5.89 -0.82 -14.86
C GLY A 37 -5.85 -1.69 -13.63
N ASP A 38 -6.83 -2.56 -13.48
CA ASP A 38 -7.00 -3.35 -12.27
C ASP A 38 -5.86 -4.34 -12.01
N LEU A 39 -5.08 -4.69 -13.05
CA LEU A 39 -3.96 -5.65 -12.97
C LEU A 39 -2.59 -5.06 -13.32
N LEU A 40 -2.52 -3.80 -13.76
CA LEU A 40 -1.26 -3.13 -14.09
C LEU A 40 -0.93 -2.09 -13.03
N PHE A 41 -0.16 -2.47 -12.03
CA PHE A 41 0.18 -1.63 -10.86
C PHE A 41 1.38 -0.71 -11.09
N ILE A 42 1.54 -0.15 -12.29
CA ILE A 42 2.74 0.62 -12.66
C ILE A 42 2.95 1.83 -11.75
N ASN A 43 1.88 2.56 -11.42
CA ASN A 43 1.94 3.75 -10.56
C ASN A 43 1.14 3.56 -9.25
N ASP A 44 0.78 2.33 -8.92
CA ASP A 44 0.00 2.01 -7.72
C ASP A 44 0.93 1.55 -6.60
N VAL A 45 1.28 2.47 -5.72
CA VAL A 45 2.19 2.29 -4.59
C VAL A 45 1.46 1.98 -3.27
N PHE A 46 0.22 1.55 -3.35
CA PHE A 46 -0.61 1.23 -2.18
C PHE A 46 -0.67 -0.27 -1.92
N PRO A 47 -0.87 -0.71 -0.67
CA PRO A 47 -0.78 -2.11 -0.29
C PRO A 47 -1.85 -2.98 -0.95
N LYS A 48 -1.49 -4.24 -1.22
CA LYS A 48 -2.29 -5.23 -1.94
C LYS A 48 -2.46 -6.52 -1.16
N ASP A 49 -3.58 -7.18 -1.37
CA ASP A 49 -3.87 -8.53 -0.89
C ASP A 49 -3.56 -9.55 -2.00
N TRP A 50 -2.34 -10.08 -1.97
CA TRP A 50 -1.93 -11.13 -2.90
C TRP A 50 -2.58 -12.48 -2.60
N VAL A 51 -3.08 -12.69 -1.37
CA VAL A 51 -3.83 -13.90 -1.01
C VAL A 51 -5.18 -13.89 -1.73
N ALA A 52 -5.92 -12.77 -1.66
CA ALA A 52 -7.17 -12.60 -2.39
C ALA A 52 -6.97 -12.79 -3.91
N PHE A 53 -5.90 -12.22 -4.47
CA PHE A 53 -5.57 -12.39 -5.89
C PHE A 53 -5.34 -13.86 -6.28
N LEU A 54 -4.51 -14.58 -5.53
CA LEU A 54 -4.12 -15.96 -5.83
C LEU A 54 -5.24 -16.97 -5.55
N THR A 55 -6.18 -16.63 -4.67
CA THR A 55 -7.36 -17.47 -4.39
C THR A 55 -8.52 -17.19 -5.35
N GLY A 56 -8.36 -16.27 -6.30
CA GLY A 56 -9.40 -15.95 -7.30
C GLY A 56 -10.55 -15.11 -6.73
N ALA A 57 -10.32 -14.36 -5.66
CA ALA A 57 -11.28 -13.40 -5.15
C ALA A 57 -11.55 -12.28 -6.19
N PRO A 58 -12.71 -11.62 -6.13
CA PRO A 58 -12.99 -10.46 -6.98
C PRO A 58 -11.88 -9.41 -6.88
N LEU A 59 -11.54 -8.76 -8.01
CA LEU A 59 -10.42 -7.81 -8.12
C LEU A 59 -10.51 -6.63 -7.14
N GLU A 60 -11.71 -6.30 -6.69
CA GLU A 60 -11.91 -5.28 -5.68
C GLU A 60 -11.22 -5.62 -4.34
N TYR A 61 -11.08 -6.91 -4.01
CA TYR A 61 -10.40 -7.37 -2.79
C TYR A 61 -8.87 -7.37 -2.92
N LEU A 62 -8.34 -7.19 -4.11
CA LEU A 62 -6.90 -7.11 -4.33
C LEU A 62 -6.24 -5.93 -3.64
N LYS A 63 -6.99 -4.86 -3.32
CA LYS A 63 -6.46 -3.65 -2.70
C LYS A 63 -6.84 -3.59 -1.23
N LEU A 64 -5.84 -3.38 -0.39
CA LEU A 64 -6.02 -3.21 1.05
C LEU A 64 -6.37 -1.75 1.37
N GLY A 65 -7.18 -1.57 2.41
CA GLY A 65 -7.46 -0.25 2.96
C GLY A 65 -6.29 0.24 3.81
N SER A 66 -5.87 1.50 3.63
CA SER A 66 -4.86 2.16 4.46
C SER A 66 -5.49 3.26 5.31
N ASP A 67 -4.99 3.43 6.53
CA ASP A 67 -5.37 4.57 7.38
C ASP A 67 -4.65 5.81 6.85
N ALA A 68 -5.37 6.70 6.19
CA ALA A 68 -4.78 7.79 5.42
C ALA A 68 -5.59 9.09 5.51
N LEU A 69 -4.87 10.19 5.30
CA LEU A 69 -5.44 11.47 4.91
C LEU A 69 -5.23 11.65 3.41
N ARG A 70 -6.31 11.76 2.66
CA ARG A 70 -6.30 12.14 1.25
C ARG A 70 -6.89 13.53 1.08
N VAL A 71 -6.17 14.40 0.37
CA VAL A 71 -6.62 15.76 0.03
C VAL A 71 -6.55 15.93 -1.47
N GLY A 72 -7.63 16.38 -2.09
CA GLY A 72 -7.72 16.64 -3.51
C GLY A 72 -8.14 18.07 -3.82
N GLY A 73 -7.59 18.61 -4.89
CA GLY A 73 -8.03 19.87 -5.51
C GLY A 73 -8.41 19.60 -6.96
N TYR A 74 -9.61 20.01 -7.35
CA TYR A 74 -10.18 19.69 -8.66
C TYR A 74 -10.61 20.95 -9.37
N SER A 75 -10.11 21.12 -10.59
CA SER A 75 -10.51 22.22 -11.46
C SER A 75 -10.73 21.74 -12.90
N SER A 76 -11.31 22.59 -13.76
CA SER A 76 -11.46 22.28 -15.18
C SER A 76 -10.14 22.12 -15.92
N SER A 77 -9.04 22.66 -15.39
CA SER A 77 -7.74 22.72 -16.07
C SER A 77 -6.75 21.71 -15.53
N LEU A 78 -6.74 21.47 -14.22
CA LEU A 78 -5.75 20.65 -13.55
C LEU A 78 -6.32 20.10 -12.25
N ASN A 79 -6.07 18.84 -11.98
CA ASN A 79 -6.41 18.17 -10.73
C ASN A 79 -5.14 17.76 -9.99
N ALA A 80 -5.19 17.79 -8.67
CA ALA A 80 -4.08 17.34 -7.83
C ALA A 80 -4.61 16.59 -6.63
N GLU A 81 -3.90 15.54 -6.22
CA GLU A 81 -4.19 14.77 -5.01
C GLU A 81 -2.92 14.50 -4.22
N ILE A 82 -3.03 14.53 -2.91
CA ILE A 82 -1.99 14.12 -1.97
C ILE A 82 -2.60 13.11 -1.02
N VAL A 83 -1.85 12.05 -0.76
CA VAL A 83 -2.19 11.01 0.23
C VAL A 83 -1.06 10.93 1.25
N VAL A 84 -1.42 10.98 2.51
CA VAL A 84 -0.50 10.84 3.65
C VAL A 84 -0.90 9.63 4.46
N ILE A 85 0.01 8.68 4.62
CA ILE A 85 -0.20 7.42 5.36
C ILE A 85 0.75 7.41 6.55
N PRO A 86 0.25 7.65 7.77
CA PRO A 86 1.09 7.75 8.96
C PRO A 86 1.59 6.40 9.47
N VAL A 87 0.85 5.32 9.20
CA VAL A 87 1.16 3.96 9.67
C VAL A 87 1.40 3.07 8.46
N PHE A 88 2.62 2.52 8.35
CA PHE A 88 2.97 1.62 7.27
C PHE A 88 2.14 0.33 7.33
N GLN A 89 1.50 -0.02 6.23
CA GLN A 89 0.81 -1.27 6.01
C GLN A 89 1.46 -2.03 4.86
N PRO A 90 2.00 -3.23 5.09
CA PRO A 90 2.58 -4.04 4.02
C PRO A 90 1.50 -4.70 3.17
N ASP A 91 1.92 -5.22 2.03
CA ASP A 91 1.15 -6.20 1.26
C ASP A 91 0.81 -7.41 2.13
N GLU A 92 -0.37 -7.97 1.91
CA GLU A 92 -0.71 -9.28 2.42
C GLU A 92 -0.21 -10.34 1.43
N VAL A 93 0.81 -11.08 1.86
CA VAL A 93 1.45 -12.11 1.03
C VAL A 93 1.05 -13.50 1.50
N PRO A 94 0.98 -14.50 0.59
CA PRO A 94 0.66 -15.87 0.96
C PRO A 94 1.61 -16.41 2.02
N SER A 95 1.04 -16.99 3.06
CA SER A 95 1.74 -17.85 4.03
C SER A 95 1.42 -19.31 3.71
N GLY A 96 2.09 -20.25 4.35
CA GLY A 96 1.86 -21.69 4.11
C GLY A 96 0.44 -22.20 4.41
N SER A 97 -0.46 -21.32 4.85
CA SER A 97 -1.89 -21.61 5.04
C SER A 97 -2.68 -20.33 4.71
N PRO A 98 -3.69 -20.36 3.84
CA PRO A 98 -4.32 -21.53 3.20
C PRO A 98 -3.67 -21.99 1.89
N LEU A 99 -2.63 -21.28 1.41
CA LEU A 99 -1.96 -21.59 0.15
C LEU A 99 -0.67 -22.37 0.42
N PHE A 100 -0.40 -23.43 -0.36
CA PHE A 100 0.91 -24.07 -0.34
C PHE A 100 1.95 -23.09 -0.89
N PHE A 101 2.87 -22.68 -0.04
CA PHE A 101 3.99 -21.83 -0.40
C PHE A 101 5.30 -22.63 -0.27
N TYR A 102 6.04 -22.74 -1.38
CA TYR A 102 7.35 -23.39 -1.35
C TYR A 102 8.34 -22.52 -0.58
N ASP A 103 8.86 -23.02 0.53
CA ASP A 103 9.94 -22.36 1.26
C ASP A 103 11.28 -22.74 0.63
N PRO A 104 11.99 -21.82 -0.03
CA PRO A 104 13.30 -22.09 -0.63
C PRO A 104 14.41 -22.31 0.40
N MET A 105 14.18 -21.99 1.69
CA MET A 105 15.17 -22.05 2.77
C MET A 105 14.60 -22.73 4.02
N PRO A 106 14.16 -24.00 3.95
CA PRO A 106 13.51 -24.70 5.06
C PRO A 106 14.45 -24.95 6.25
N SER A 107 15.75 -24.89 6.04
CA SER A 107 16.76 -25.04 7.10
C SER A 107 16.88 -23.80 8.01
N LEU A 108 16.43 -22.64 7.56
CA LEU A 108 16.42 -21.41 8.35
C LEU A 108 15.06 -21.27 9.03
N THR A 109 14.95 -21.76 10.26
CA THR A 109 13.67 -21.89 10.96
C THR A 109 13.16 -20.59 11.59
N SER A 110 14.07 -19.67 11.96
CA SER A 110 13.69 -18.38 12.53
C SER A 110 13.20 -17.41 11.43
N ARG A 111 12.05 -16.79 11.65
CA ARG A 111 11.44 -15.79 10.74
C ARG A 111 11.09 -14.54 11.56
N THR A 112 11.84 -13.47 11.39
CA THR A 112 11.59 -12.21 12.08
C THR A 112 11.14 -11.17 11.06
N VAL A 113 9.99 -10.51 11.32
CA VAL A 113 9.49 -9.42 10.48
C VAL A 113 9.72 -8.10 11.21
N VAL A 114 10.46 -7.19 10.59
CA VAL A 114 10.74 -5.85 11.11
C VAL A 114 10.01 -4.83 10.25
N LYS A 115 8.93 -4.28 10.80
CA LYS A 115 8.17 -3.20 10.14
C LYS A 115 8.76 -1.83 10.51
N PRO A 116 8.65 -0.82 9.62
CA PRO A 116 8.97 0.56 9.98
C PRO A 116 8.19 1.00 11.22
N PRO A 117 8.84 1.57 12.25
CA PRO A 117 8.14 2.07 13.42
C PRO A 117 7.25 3.28 13.09
N VAL A 118 6.22 3.50 13.92
CA VAL A 118 5.31 4.64 13.76
C VAL A 118 6.02 5.89 14.25
N GLU A 119 6.70 6.59 13.34
CA GLU A 119 7.47 7.80 13.58
C GLU A 119 7.25 8.77 12.41
N TYR A 120 7.44 10.07 12.67
CA TYR A 120 7.22 11.10 11.62
C TYR A 120 8.12 10.91 10.39
N GLU A 121 9.34 10.36 10.57
CA GLU A 121 10.28 10.08 9.49
C GLU A 121 9.83 8.95 8.56
N ASN A 122 8.92 8.10 9.04
CA ASN A 122 8.39 6.94 8.35
C ASN A 122 6.99 7.17 7.76
N ILE A 123 6.45 8.39 7.89
CA ILE A 123 5.22 8.78 7.21
C ILE A 123 5.42 8.62 5.70
N GLN A 124 4.50 7.92 5.07
CA GLN A 124 4.47 7.77 3.62
C GLN A 124 3.64 8.89 3.01
N VAL A 125 4.13 9.45 1.91
CA VAL A 125 3.45 10.51 1.18
C VAL A 125 3.45 10.16 -0.29
N ALA A 126 2.29 10.23 -0.92
CA ALA A 126 2.14 10.08 -2.35
C ALA A 126 1.35 11.26 -2.91
N GLY A 127 1.70 11.72 -4.10
CA GLY A 127 1.03 12.82 -4.78
C GLY A 127 0.89 12.54 -6.26
N ARG A 128 -0.21 13.02 -6.84
CA ARG A 128 -0.40 13.05 -8.29
C ARG A 128 -0.98 14.37 -8.73
N VAL A 129 -0.58 14.79 -9.93
CA VAL A 129 -1.18 15.89 -10.66
C VAL A 129 -1.60 15.37 -12.02
N TYR A 130 -2.84 15.61 -12.41
CA TYR A 130 -3.37 15.05 -13.63
C TYR A 130 -4.36 15.99 -14.34
N ARG A 131 -4.46 15.79 -15.66
CA ARG A 131 -5.38 16.55 -16.52
C ARG A 131 -6.01 15.66 -17.57
N SER A 132 -7.33 15.79 -17.74
CA SER A 132 -8.04 15.16 -18.84
C SER A 132 -7.92 16.01 -20.12
N LEU A 133 -7.49 15.37 -21.20
CA LEU A 133 -7.29 15.95 -22.53
C LEU A 133 -8.23 15.26 -23.52
N GLY A 134 -9.51 15.59 -23.44
CA GLY A 134 -10.57 14.90 -24.21
C GLY A 134 -10.73 13.46 -23.70
N ARG A 135 -10.36 12.47 -24.54
CA ARG A 135 -10.43 11.03 -24.19
C ARG A 135 -9.16 10.48 -23.54
N TYR A 136 -8.14 11.29 -23.39
CA TYR A 136 -6.87 10.93 -22.77
C TYR A 136 -6.72 11.59 -21.40
N GLU A 137 -5.94 11.01 -20.53
CA GLU A 137 -5.50 11.61 -19.28
C GLU A 137 -3.97 11.61 -19.27
N ALA A 138 -3.40 12.74 -18.89
CA ALA A 138 -1.97 12.85 -18.60
C ALA A 138 -1.79 13.08 -17.12
N ALA A 139 -0.86 12.33 -16.50
CA ALA A 139 -0.61 12.42 -15.06
C ALA A 139 0.88 12.34 -14.73
N LEU A 140 1.27 13.05 -13.67
CA LEU A 140 2.55 12.96 -13.01
C LEU A 140 2.34 12.46 -11.59
N TYR A 141 3.20 11.53 -11.16
CA TYR A 141 3.16 10.89 -9.85
C TYR A 141 4.49 11.05 -9.14
N ALA A 142 4.44 11.20 -7.84
CA ALA A 142 5.61 11.09 -6.97
C ALA A 142 5.20 10.45 -5.65
N SER A 143 6.02 9.56 -5.11
CA SER A 143 5.80 9.01 -3.78
C SER A 143 7.10 8.80 -3.02
N ARG A 144 6.99 8.85 -1.69
CA ARG A 144 8.04 8.49 -0.74
C ARG A 144 7.41 7.61 0.33
N GLY A 145 7.96 6.44 0.51
CA GLY A 145 7.47 5.45 1.48
C GLY A 145 8.43 4.28 1.59
N PHE A 146 7.87 3.10 1.56
CA PHE A 146 8.58 1.82 1.63
C PHE A 146 8.08 0.89 0.52
N TYR A 147 8.85 -0.14 0.21
CA TYR A 147 8.32 -1.29 -0.52
C TYR A 147 7.29 -2.00 0.36
N GLU A 148 6.10 -2.26 -0.16
CA GLU A 148 5.03 -2.98 0.55
C GLU A 148 5.33 -4.47 0.66
N THR A 149 6.08 -5.02 -0.29
CA THR A 149 6.59 -6.40 -0.24
C THR A 149 7.93 -6.44 0.49
N PRO A 150 8.11 -7.32 1.48
CA PRO A 150 9.34 -7.36 2.26
C PRO A 150 10.54 -7.90 1.46
N ALA A 151 11.70 -7.33 1.71
CA ALA A 151 13.00 -7.92 1.39
C ALA A 151 13.46 -8.83 2.53
N ALA A 152 14.25 -9.85 2.22
CA ALA A 152 14.80 -10.77 3.22
C ALA A 152 16.33 -10.72 3.26
N ARG A 153 16.88 -10.83 4.44
CA ARG A 153 18.33 -11.03 4.67
C ARG A 153 18.57 -12.07 5.77
N PRO A 154 19.70 -12.76 5.75
CA PRO A 154 20.07 -13.63 6.86
C PRO A 154 20.27 -12.83 8.16
N ASP A 155 19.93 -13.42 9.29
CA ASP A 155 20.18 -12.88 10.63
C ASP A 155 21.68 -12.74 10.92
N ASN A 156 22.47 -13.71 10.50
CA ASN A 156 23.93 -13.69 10.57
C ASN A 156 24.51 -14.10 9.19
N PRO A 157 25.23 -13.19 8.50
CA PRO A 157 25.82 -13.51 7.20
C PRO A 157 26.81 -14.67 7.19
N SER A 158 27.53 -14.91 8.29
CA SER A 158 28.57 -15.94 8.38
C SER A 158 28.04 -17.30 8.82
N ALA A 159 26.95 -17.32 9.60
CA ALA A 159 26.33 -18.54 10.10
C ALA A 159 24.82 -18.32 10.26
N PRO A 160 24.05 -18.35 9.15
CA PRO A 160 22.64 -18.02 9.18
C PRO A 160 21.83 -19.10 9.92
N THR A 161 21.00 -18.66 10.86
CA THR A 161 20.03 -19.50 11.58
C THR A 161 18.58 -19.10 11.26
N GLY A 162 18.40 -17.90 10.72
CA GLY A 162 17.09 -17.36 10.38
C GLY A 162 17.13 -16.28 9.31
N LEU A 163 15.95 -15.81 8.95
CA LEU A 163 15.72 -14.70 8.01
C LEU A 163 15.06 -13.52 8.72
N ILE A 164 15.57 -12.33 8.42
CA ILE A 164 14.96 -11.06 8.82
C ILE A 164 14.30 -10.46 7.58
N PHE A 165 12.98 -10.33 7.63
CA PHE A 165 12.19 -9.63 6.63
C PHE A 165 12.07 -8.16 7.04
N PHE A 166 12.34 -7.26 6.12
CA PHE A 166 12.29 -5.81 6.35
C PHE A 166 11.76 -5.09 5.12
N TYR A 167 11.37 -3.84 5.26
CA TYR A 167 10.76 -3.03 4.20
C TYR A 167 11.71 -1.88 3.83
N PRO A 168 12.42 -1.98 2.69
CA PRO A 168 13.32 -0.91 2.23
C PRO A 168 12.55 0.39 1.92
N ARG A 169 13.21 1.53 2.11
CA ARG A 169 12.65 2.83 1.67
C ARG A 169 12.55 2.88 0.15
N LEU A 170 11.48 3.50 -0.33
CA LEU A 170 11.19 3.66 -1.75
C LEU A 170 10.83 5.10 -2.05
N VAL A 171 11.39 5.64 -3.13
CA VAL A 171 10.94 6.89 -3.75
C VAL A 171 10.62 6.57 -5.21
N THR A 172 9.43 6.94 -5.65
CA THR A 172 9.00 6.70 -7.03
C THR A 172 8.59 7.99 -7.72
N TYR A 173 8.81 8.02 -9.02
CA TYR A 173 8.29 9.03 -9.93
C TYR A 173 7.67 8.32 -11.11
N GLY A 174 6.53 8.80 -11.58
CA GLY A 174 5.83 8.21 -12.71
C GLY A 174 5.17 9.25 -13.59
N VAL A 175 4.95 8.86 -14.83
CA VAL A 175 4.21 9.64 -15.83
C VAL A 175 3.31 8.70 -16.64
N THR A 176 2.12 9.14 -16.95
CA THR A 176 1.18 8.44 -17.84
C THR A 176 0.52 9.41 -18.79
#